data_d4539f02875df94eb5e292c8ad71d515
#
_entry.id   d4539f02875df94eb5e292c8ad71d515
#
_cell.length_a   1.000
_cell.length_b   1.000
_cell.length_c   1.000
_cell.angle_alpha   90.00
_cell.angle_beta   90.00
_cell.angle_gamma   90.00
#
_symmetry.space_group_name_H-M   'P 1'
#
loop_
_entity.id
_entity.type
_entity.pdbx_description
1 polymer ?
#
loop_
_entity_poly.entity_id
_entity_poly.type
_entity_poly.pdbx_seq_one_letter_code
_entity_poly.pdbx_strand_id
1 'polypeptide(L)'
;MPEPDFAGIEPTRVPEAKRRLAAIDKYLSLPSPTGEDAIRLARSIGITRYQFQRLVKAWCEHRNAKMLVVTKRGRATRNYGIDPRAKAIATEVIETSGARAQLTKVAPIVEQRCVEIGAKPPSRPTIYNWIRQRQAQATNAEGAPRILVGRMWPRLVVKAHPDAFPLVLVAVALPEKCILAHRVSFDPARPASVRDLVDDLLRKRSTKAMARPLLLSPNDLNEARPSLGVYGLDDLKSHPRSLQRIMSQTFGGALSGIRIVFQIQKALKTSAANLSRQDEAISEDFAMATIDQAVSDHNRRCGFNQVSFDIAVG
;
A
#
# COMPACT_ATOMS: atom_id res chain seq x y z
N MET A 1 27.12 -13.86 31.89
CA MET A 1 26.89 -12.62 31.11
C MET A 1 25.53 -12.10 31.45
N PRO A 2 25.32 -10.76 31.61
CA PRO A 2 23.98 -10.23 31.80
C PRO A 2 23.07 -10.62 30.64
N GLU A 3 21.84 -10.98 30.94
CA GLU A 3 20.85 -11.38 29.95
C GLU A 3 20.56 -10.21 29.01
N PRO A 4 20.61 -10.42 27.67
CA PRO A 4 20.43 -9.33 26.71
C PRO A 4 19.01 -8.78 26.79
N ASP A 5 18.89 -7.47 26.94
CA ASP A 5 17.61 -6.77 26.97
C ASP A 5 17.02 -6.66 25.53
N PHE A 6 15.85 -7.28 25.36
CA PHE A 6 15.05 -7.21 24.14
C PHE A 6 13.94 -6.16 24.20
N ALA A 7 13.88 -5.35 25.28
CA ALA A 7 12.88 -4.30 25.40
C ALA A 7 12.98 -3.28 24.25
N GLY A 8 11.83 -2.97 23.65
CA GLY A 8 11.73 -2.04 22.52
C GLY A 8 12.12 -2.63 21.14
N ILE A 9 12.21 -3.96 21.05
CA ILE A 9 12.18 -4.67 19.76
C ILE A 9 10.73 -5.10 19.51
N GLU A 10 10.28 -4.90 18.26
CA GLU A 10 8.96 -5.37 17.84
C GLU A 10 8.81 -6.87 18.12
N PRO A 11 7.71 -7.33 18.78
CA PRO A 11 7.55 -8.73 19.23
C PRO A 11 7.76 -9.75 18.12
N THR A 12 7.32 -9.46 16.89
CA THR A 12 7.49 -10.28 15.70
C THR A 12 8.95 -10.49 15.30
N ARG A 13 9.86 -9.62 15.74
CA ARG A 13 11.29 -9.62 15.40
C ARG A 13 12.19 -10.15 16.53
N VAL A 14 11.65 -10.37 17.70
CA VAL A 14 12.41 -10.94 18.83
C VAL A 14 13.03 -12.32 18.48
N PRO A 15 12.33 -13.25 17.80
CA PRO A 15 12.94 -14.51 17.38
C PRO A 15 14.11 -14.34 16.43
N GLU A 16 14.07 -13.34 15.53
CA GLU A 16 15.17 -13.00 14.63
C GLU A 16 16.38 -12.46 15.41
N ALA A 17 16.14 -11.56 16.37
CA ALA A 17 17.18 -11.00 17.23
C ALA A 17 17.89 -12.11 18.03
N LYS A 18 17.12 -13.03 18.63
CA LYS A 18 17.66 -14.18 19.39
C LYS A 18 18.51 -15.10 18.54
N ARG A 19 18.05 -15.44 17.32
CA ARG A 19 18.84 -16.27 16.38
C ARG A 19 20.16 -15.60 15.98
N ARG A 20 20.14 -14.29 15.73
CA ARG A 20 21.34 -13.53 15.37
C ARG A 20 22.31 -13.44 16.54
N LEU A 21 21.79 -13.21 17.74
CA LEU A 21 22.60 -13.18 18.95
C LEU A 21 23.29 -14.52 19.19
N ALA A 22 22.56 -15.63 19.14
CA ALA A 22 23.13 -16.96 19.31
C ALA A 22 24.26 -17.27 18.31
N ALA A 23 24.13 -16.81 17.05
CA ALA A 23 25.19 -16.95 16.06
C ALA A 23 26.43 -16.09 16.38
N ILE A 24 26.21 -14.88 16.90
CA ILE A 24 27.29 -13.97 17.33
C ILE A 24 28.02 -14.54 18.55
N ASP A 25 27.28 -15.00 19.56
CA ASP A 25 27.87 -15.59 20.77
C ASP A 25 28.69 -16.83 20.42
N LYS A 26 28.20 -17.67 19.51
CA LYS A 26 28.94 -18.82 18.99
C LYS A 26 30.21 -18.39 18.27
N TYR A 27 30.19 -17.30 17.50
CA TYR A 27 31.38 -16.77 16.84
C TYR A 27 32.39 -16.23 17.82
N LEU A 28 31.94 -15.46 18.83
CA LEU A 28 32.80 -14.86 19.85
C LEU A 28 33.35 -15.87 20.85
N SER A 29 32.71 -17.05 21.00
CA SER A 29 33.22 -18.13 21.86
C SER A 29 34.33 -18.96 21.21
N LEU A 30 34.61 -18.79 19.92
CA LEU A 30 35.69 -19.47 19.26
C LEU A 30 37.06 -18.94 19.72
N PRO A 31 38.01 -19.77 20.02
CA PRO A 31 39.34 -19.32 20.49
C PRO A 31 40.10 -18.51 19.46
N SER A 32 39.85 -18.72 18.17
CA SER A 32 40.45 -17.99 17.05
C SER A 32 39.45 -17.94 15.89
N PRO A 33 38.46 -17.00 15.90
CA PRO A 33 37.45 -16.95 14.87
C PRO A 33 38.00 -16.57 13.51
N THR A 34 37.75 -17.41 12.50
CA THR A 34 38.22 -17.23 11.13
C THR A 34 37.19 -16.60 10.21
N GLY A 35 37.62 -16.19 9.01
CA GLY A 35 36.70 -15.70 7.98
C GLY A 35 35.71 -16.78 7.49
N GLU A 36 36.07 -18.05 7.54
CA GLU A 36 35.24 -19.19 7.16
C GLU A 36 34.14 -19.42 8.22
N ASP A 37 34.47 -19.30 9.48
CA ASP A 37 33.50 -19.36 10.58
C ASP A 37 32.43 -18.27 10.43
N ALA A 38 32.86 -17.07 10.09
CA ALA A 38 31.93 -15.96 9.83
C ALA A 38 31.00 -16.27 8.62
N ILE A 39 31.51 -16.88 7.54
CA ILE A 39 30.71 -17.29 6.39
C ILE A 39 29.71 -18.37 6.79
N ARG A 40 30.16 -19.39 7.52
CA ARG A 40 29.31 -20.52 7.97
C ARG A 40 28.15 -20.02 8.86
N LEU A 41 28.47 -19.19 9.87
CA LEU A 41 27.47 -18.64 10.79
C LEU A 41 26.55 -17.64 10.10
N ALA A 42 27.04 -16.82 9.18
CA ALA A 42 26.21 -15.94 8.38
C ALA A 42 25.17 -16.71 7.56
N ARG A 43 25.59 -17.81 6.92
CA ARG A 43 24.69 -18.69 6.14
C ARG A 43 23.61 -19.33 7.02
N SER A 44 23.96 -19.75 8.25
CA SER A 44 22.99 -20.40 9.16
C SER A 44 21.84 -19.46 9.58
N ILE A 45 22.03 -18.14 9.50
CA ILE A 45 21.02 -17.13 9.82
C ILE A 45 20.53 -16.34 8.58
N GLY A 46 20.89 -16.79 7.38
CA GLY A 46 20.38 -16.24 6.11
C GLY A 46 20.88 -14.84 5.75
N ILE A 47 22.09 -14.46 6.18
CA ILE A 47 22.71 -13.16 5.85
C ILE A 47 24.07 -13.30 5.17
N THR A 48 24.57 -12.21 4.60
CA THR A 48 25.90 -12.19 4.01
C THR A 48 27.00 -12.10 5.08
N ARG A 49 28.24 -12.58 4.75
CA ARG A 49 29.41 -12.42 5.63
C ARG A 49 29.60 -10.97 6.11
N TYR A 50 29.46 -10.02 5.19
CA TYR A 50 29.63 -8.60 5.50
C TYR A 50 28.57 -8.10 6.50
N GLN A 51 27.33 -8.51 6.33
CA GLN A 51 26.26 -8.18 7.28
C GLN A 51 26.53 -8.81 8.64
N PHE A 52 26.98 -10.06 8.69
CA PHE A 52 27.33 -10.75 9.92
C PHE A 52 28.44 -10.01 10.68
N GLN A 53 29.55 -9.67 10.01
CA GLN A 53 30.64 -8.92 10.62
C GLN A 53 30.21 -7.55 11.16
N ARG A 54 29.33 -6.85 10.45
CA ARG A 54 28.74 -5.60 10.97
C ARG A 54 27.90 -5.83 12.23
N LEU A 55 27.14 -6.92 12.30
CA LEU A 55 26.36 -7.25 13.49
C LEU A 55 27.27 -7.60 14.66
N VAL A 56 28.32 -8.38 14.44
CA VAL A 56 29.33 -8.72 15.46
C VAL A 56 29.96 -7.43 16.01
N LYS A 57 30.43 -6.55 15.11
CA LYS A 57 31.03 -5.26 15.51
C LYS A 57 30.04 -4.41 16.33
N ALA A 58 28.81 -4.24 15.84
CA ALA A 58 27.78 -3.48 16.54
C ALA A 58 27.41 -4.07 17.90
N TRP A 59 27.40 -5.40 18.01
CA TRP A 59 27.17 -6.09 19.27
C TRP A 59 28.32 -5.90 20.27
N CYS A 60 29.57 -5.98 19.81
CA CYS A 60 30.73 -5.73 20.67
C CYS A 60 30.80 -4.29 21.17
N GLU A 61 30.42 -3.31 20.33
CA GLU A 61 30.48 -1.89 20.68
C GLU A 61 29.32 -1.46 21.60
N HIS A 62 28.11 -1.94 21.35
CA HIS A 62 26.91 -1.36 21.99
C HIS A 62 26.17 -2.32 22.94
N ARG A 63 26.39 -3.63 22.83
CA ARG A 63 25.67 -4.68 23.62
C ARG A 63 24.15 -4.52 23.60
N ASN A 64 23.58 -3.95 22.52
CA ASN A 64 22.19 -3.63 22.42
C ASN A 64 21.50 -4.51 21.36
N ALA A 65 20.52 -5.32 21.80
CA ALA A 65 19.80 -6.26 20.93
C ALA A 65 19.03 -5.56 19.80
N LYS A 66 18.65 -4.29 19.95
CA LYS A 66 18.01 -3.48 18.87
C LYS A 66 18.91 -3.36 17.63
N MET A 67 20.22 -3.37 17.81
CA MET A 67 21.19 -3.29 16.70
C MET A 67 21.23 -4.59 15.88
N LEU A 68 20.80 -5.71 16.44
CA LEU A 68 20.75 -7.01 15.78
C LEU A 68 19.56 -7.12 14.81
N VAL A 69 18.52 -6.37 15.07
CA VAL A 69 17.35 -6.29 14.20
C VAL A 69 17.61 -5.20 13.18
N VAL A 70 17.91 -5.58 11.95
CA VAL A 70 17.99 -4.63 10.85
C VAL A 70 16.61 -4.01 10.69
N THR A 71 16.38 -2.87 11.36
CA THR A 71 15.41 -1.93 10.84
C THR A 71 15.84 -1.70 9.39
N LYS A 72 14.94 -1.98 8.43
CA LYS A 72 15.11 -1.33 7.12
C LYS A 72 15.32 0.14 7.48
N ARG A 73 16.56 0.60 7.46
CA ARG A 73 16.79 2.04 7.36
C ARG A 73 16.01 2.39 6.12
N GLY A 74 14.82 2.97 6.34
CA GLY A 74 14.19 3.73 5.31
C GLY A 74 15.35 4.52 4.74
N ARG A 75 15.62 4.44 3.45
CA ARG A 75 16.64 5.26 2.79
C ARG A 75 16.55 6.56 3.52
N ALA A 76 17.58 6.89 4.34
CA ALA A 76 17.62 8.19 4.96
C ALA A 76 17.37 9.08 3.76
N THR A 77 16.19 9.68 3.72
CA THR A 77 15.87 10.67 2.72
C THR A 77 16.99 11.65 2.94
N ARG A 78 18.03 11.55 2.10
CA ARG A 78 19.03 12.60 2.05
C ARG A 78 18.16 13.81 1.78
N ASN A 79 17.93 14.58 2.83
CA ASN A 79 17.45 15.94 2.70
C ASN A 79 18.58 16.63 1.95
N TYR A 80 18.58 16.44 0.64
CA TYR A 80 19.24 17.39 -0.24
C TYR A 80 18.53 18.68 0.11
N GLY A 81 19.24 19.56 0.84
CA GLY A 81 18.68 20.79 1.34
C GLY A 81 18.11 21.59 0.17
N ILE A 82 16.82 21.37 -0.10
CA ILE A 82 16.11 22.19 -1.06
C ILE A 82 15.99 23.55 -0.42
N ASP A 83 16.48 24.55 -1.10
CA ASP A 83 16.38 25.95 -0.63
C ASP A 83 14.91 26.24 -0.28
N PRO A 84 14.61 26.66 0.95
CA PRO A 84 13.25 26.97 1.39
C PRO A 84 12.54 27.96 0.45
N ARG A 85 13.28 28.91 -0.13
CA ARG A 85 12.77 29.89 -1.09
C ARG A 85 12.34 29.20 -2.39
N ALA A 86 13.16 28.28 -2.90
CA ALA A 86 12.81 27.49 -4.08
C ALA A 86 11.61 26.56 -3.85
N LYS A 87 11.45 26.02 -2.63
CA LYS A 87 10.27 25.24 -2.24
C LYS A 87 9.03 26.13 -2.21
N ALA A 88 9.10 27.33 -1.66
CA ALA A 88 7.99 28.28 -1.61
C ALA A 88 7.50 28.66 -3.02
N ILE A 89 8.44 29.01 -3.93
CA ILE A 89 8.13 29.31 -5.34
C ILE A 89 7.43 28.11 -6.01
N ALA A 90 7.98 26.91 -5.85
CA ALA A 90 7.40 25.74 -6.46
C ALA A 90 5.98 25.45 -5.93
N THR A 91 5.76 25.64 -4.64
CA THR A 91 4.44 25.48 -4.02
C THR A 91 3.45 26.49 -4.59
N GLU A 92 3.81 27.76 -4.67
CA GLU A 92 2.97 28.84 -5.23
C GLU A 92 2.60 28.54 -6.69
N VAL A 93 3.59 28.21 -7.53
CA VAL A 93 3.34 27.90 -8.96
C VAL A 93 2.44 26.68 -9.13
N ILE A 94 2.60 25.65 -8.29
CA ILE A 94 1.75 24.45 -8.30
C ILE A 94 0.33 24.82 -7.87
N GLU A 95 0.16 25.64 -6.85
CA GLU A 95 -1.16 26.09 -6.38
C GLU A 95 -1.90 26.94 -7.41
N THR A 96 -1.20 27.90 -8.03
CA THR A 96 -1.76 28.71 -9.12
C THR A 96 -2.15 27.87 -10.33
N SER A 97 -1.39 26.81 -10.64
CA SER A 97 -1.68 25.88 -11.74
C SER A 97 -2.86 24.93 -11.42
N GLY A 98 -3.25 24.81 -10.16
CA GLY A 98 -4.39 24.04 -9.68
C GLY A 98 -4.35 22.55 -9.97
N ALA A 99 -5.54 21.91 -10.03
CA ALA A 99 -5.67 20.47 -10.24
C ALA A 99 -5.11 19.95 -11.58
N ARG A 100 -4.96 20.83 -12.57
CA ARG A 100 -4.43 20.51 -13.92
C ARG A 100 -2.93 20.80 -14.06
N ALA A 101 -2.21 21.03 -12.96
CA ALA A 101 -0.77 21.26 -12.98
C ALA A 101 -0.03 20.15 -13.73
N GLN A 102 0.73 20.51 -14.76
CA GLN A 102 1.55 19.61 -15.56
C GLN A 102 3.02 19.94 -15.37
N LEU A 103 3.88 18.91 -15.21
CA LEU A 103 5.31 19.10 -15.00
C LEU A 103 5.94 19.94 -16.14
N THR A 104 5.53 19.71 -17.38
CA THR A 104 6.03 20.43 -18.56
C THR A 104 5.75 21.92 -18.52
N LYS A 105 4.70 22.35 -17.85
CA LYS A 105 4.33 23.76 -17.68
C LYS A 105 4.89 24.37 -16.39
N VAL A 106 4.86 23.62 -15.31
CA VAL A 106 5.28 24.09 -13.98
C VAL A 106 6.79 24.17 -13.84
N ALA A 107 7.53 23.16 -14.31
CA ALA A 107 8.98 23.12 -14.12
C ALA A 107 9.73 24.31 -14.73
N PRO A 108 9.46 24.75 -15.98
CA PRO A 108 10.14 25.92 -16.54
C PRO A 108 9.87 27.21 -15.75
N ILE A 109 8.65 27.41 -15.26
CA ILE A 109 8.29 28.61 -14.48
C ILE A 109 9.03 28.60 -13.12
N VAL A 110 9.09 27.43 -12.47
CA VAL A 110 9.83 27.28 -11.22
C VAL A 110 11.33 27.50 -11.43
N GLU A 111 11.90 26.93 -12.49
CA GLU A 111 13.30 27.09 -12.86
C GLU A 111 13.62 28.56 -13.06
N GLN A 112 12.83 29.29 -13.87
CA GLN A 112 12.99 30.71 -14.14
C GLN A 112 12.93 31.56 -12.87
N ARG A 113 11.88 31.44 -12.06
CA ARG A 113 11.72 32.22 -10.83
C ARG A 113 12.80 31.92 -9.80
N CYS A 114 13.30 30.69 -9.73
CA CYS A 114 14.41 30.34 -8.85
C CYS A 114 15.70 31.05 -9.28
N VAL A 115 15.97 31.14 -10.59
CA VAL A 115 17.12 31.86 -11.16
C VAL A 115 17.03 33.35 -10.82
N GLU A 116 15.87 33.97 -10.96
CA GLU A 116 15.63 35.39 -10.65
C GLU A 116 15.99 35.79 -9.21
N ILE A 117 15.81 34.86 -8.25
CA ILE A 117 16.15 35.08 -6.82
C ILE A 117 17.50 34.46 -6.42
N GLY A 118 18.28 33.93 -7.37
CA GLY A 118 19.56 33.26 -7.10
C GLY A 118 19.44 31.97 -6.28
N ALA A 119 18.30 31.28 -6.31
CA ALA A 119 18.09 30.01 -5.63
C ALA A 119 18.30 28.82 -6.57
N LYS A 120 18.85 27.71 -6.05
CA LYS A 120 18.97 26.48 -6.85
C LYS A 120 17.59 25.85 -7.05
N PRO A 121 17.12 25.67 -8.31
CA PRO A 121 15.82 25.09 -8.56
C PRO A 121 15.75 23.61 -8.10
N PRO A 122 14.59 23.15 -7.62
CA PRO A 122 14.36 21.74 -7.31
C PRO A 122 14.45 20.87 -8.57
N SER A 123 14.87 19.62 -8.41
CA SER A 123 14.90 18.70 -9.55
C SER A 123 13.50 18.44 -10.12
N ARG A 124 13.37 18.18 -11.41
CA ARG A 124 12.09 17.84 -12.07
C ARG A 124 11.36 16.68 -11.40
N PRO A 125 12.01 15.57 -10.96
CA PRO A 125 11.35 14.55 -10.17
C PRO A 125 10.78 15.06 -8.84
N THR A 126 11.45 16.01 -8.17
CA THR A 126 10.96 16.62 -6.94
C THR A 126 9.70 17.45 -7.20
N ILE A 127 9.72 18.31 -8.22
CA ILE A 127 8.55 19.11 -8.64
C ILE A 127 7.40 18.17 -9.03
N TYR A 128 7.66 17.11 -9.77
CA TYR A 128 6.66 16.11 -10.13
C TYR A 128 6.01 15.46 -8.90
N ASN A 129 6.80 15.09 -7.89
CA ASN A 129 6.27 14.51 -6.66
C ASN A 129 5.39 15.51 -5.89
N TRP A 130 5.75 16.80 -5.86
CA TRP A 130 4.92 17.83 -5.23
C TRP A 130 3.62 18.08 -5.99
N ILE A 131 3.66 18.14 -7.32
CA ILE A 131 2.44 18.21 -8.15
C ILE A 131 1.53 17.02 -7.83
N ARG A 132 2.10 15.80 -7.79
CA ARG A 132 1.35 14.58 -7.45
C ARG A 132 0.74 14.63 -6.05
N GLN A 133 1.51 15.10 -5.09
CA GLN A 133 1.04 15.26 -3.70
C GLN A 133 -0.10 16.27 -3.62
N ARG A 134 0.02 17.42 -4.28
CA ARG A 134 -1.03 18.45 -4.29
C ARG A 134 -2.30 17.97 -5.01
N GLN A 135 -2.15 17.32 -6.16
CA GLN A 135 -3.28 16.70 -6.86
C GLN A 135 -3.98 15.64 -6.02
N ALA A 136 -3.22 14.86 -5.23
CA ALA A 136 -3.79 13.89 -4.30
C ALA A 136 -4.55 14.60 -3.16
N GLN A 137 -4.00 15.69 -2.62
CA GLN A 137 -4.66 16.51 -1.61
C GLN A 137 -5.91 17.20 -2.16
N ALA A 138 -5.87 17.75 -3.38
CA ALA A 138 -7.03 18.33 -4.03
C ALA A 138 -8.13 17.30 -4.29
N THR A 139 -7.77 16.08 -4.72
CA THR A 139 -8.71 14.98 -4.87
C THR A 139 -9.30 14.54 -3.52
N ASN A 140 -8.56 14.71 -2.43
CA ASN A 140 -9.04 14.47 -1.06
C ASN A 140 -9.81 15.66 -0.49
N ALA A 141 -9.49 16.90 -0.90
CA ALA A 141 -10.19 18.13 -0.49
C ALA A 141 -11.52 18.36 -1.23
N GLU A 142 -11.72 17.72 -2.39
CA GLU A 142 -13.05 17.53 -3.00
C GLU A 142 -13.88 16.53 -2.18
N GLY A 143 -13.86 16.69 -0.87
CA GLY A 143 -14.42 15.86 0.19
C GLY A 143 -15.93 15.64 0.17
N ALA A 144 -16.58 15.73 -0.99
CA ALA A 144 -17.94 15.25 -1.12
C ALA A 144 -17.97 13.74 -0.85
N PRO A 145 -18.79 13.30 0.09
CA PRO A 145 -18.96 11.88 0.37
C PRO A 145 -19.35 11.12 -0.91
N ARG A 146 -18.57 10.12 -1.27
CA ARG A 146 -18.79 9.31 -2.48
C ARG A 146 -18.35 7.86 -2.26
N ILE A 147 -18.88 6.96 -3.06
CA ILE A 147 -18.50 5.55 -3.02
C ILE A 147 -17.71 5.23 -4.28
N LEU A 148 -16.47 4.81 -4.10
CA LEU A 148 -15.59 4.37 -5.17
C LEU A 148 -15.76 2.87 -5.40
N VAL A 149 -16.09 2.45 -6.61
CA VAL A 149 -16.03 1.04 -7.01
C VAL A 149 -14.72 0.78 -7.75
N GLY A 150 -13.96 -0.19 -7.27
CA GLY A 150 -12.65 -0.47 -7.83
C GLY A 150 -12.24 -1.94 -7.72
N ARG A 151 -11.20 -2.30 -8.47
CA ARG A 151 -10.64 -3.64 -8.54
C ARG A 151 -9.25 -3.67 -7.92
N MET A 152 -8.96 -4.73 -7.18
CA MET A 152 -7.63 -5.02 -6.65
C MET A 152 -7.35 -6.52 -6.70
N TRP A 153 -6.06 -6.89 -6.76
CA TRP A 153 -5.62 -8.28 -6.80
C TRP A 153 -4.68 -8.52 -5.63
N PRO A 154 -5.15 -9.14 -4.53
CA PRO A 154 -4.29 -9.62 -3.45
C PRO A 154 -3.28 -10.63 -3.99
N ARG A 155 -2.02 -10.51 -3.58
CA ARG A 155 -0.96 -11.43 -3.99
C ARG A 155 -1.04 -12.74 -3.19
N LEU A 156 -2.10 -13.47 -3.42
CA LEU A 156 -2.36 -14.80 -2.87
C LEU A 156 -2.34 -15.81 -4.02
N VAL A 157 -1.58 -16.88 -3.88
CA VAL A 157 -1.57 -17.97 -4.86
C VAL A 157 -2.59 -19.00 -4.42
N VAL A 158 -3.59 -19.23 -5.28
CA VAL A 158 -4.70 -20.17 -4.99
C VAL A 158 -4.51 -21.44 -5.80
N LYS A 159 -4.67 -22.61 -5.16
CA LYS A 159 -4.40 -23.93 -5.79
C LYS A 159 -5.22 -24.17 -7.06
N ALA A 160 -6.49 -23.74 -7.06
CA ALA A 160 -7.38 -23.94 -8.22
C ALA A 160 -7.00 -23.06 -9.42
N HIS A 161 -6.39 -21.90 -9.19
CA HIS A 161 -6.02 -20.91 -10.22
C HIS A 161 -4.61 -20.35 -9.96
N PRO A 162 -3.55 -21.17 -10.09
CA PRO A 162 -2.20 -20.79 -9.71
C PRO A 162 -1.61 -19.67 -10.59
N ASP A 163 -2.16 -19.49 -11.80
CA ASP A 163 -1.68 -18.51 -12.79
C ASP A 163 -2.26 -17.12 -12.62
N ALA A 164 -3.20 -16.93 -11.69
CA ALA A 164 -3.84 -15.65 -11.47
C ALA A 164 -4.05 -15.36 -9.99
N PHE A 165 -3.83 -14.11 -9.59
CA PHE A 165 -4.26 -13.64 -8.28
C PHE A 165 -5.78 -13.44 -8.25
N PRO A 166 -6.45 -13.73 -7.12
CA PRO A 166 -7.88 -13.49 -6.98
C PRO A 166 -8.21 -12.02 -7.25
N LEU A 167 -9.29 -11.79 -7.96
CA LEU A 167 -9.86 -10.46 -8.14
C LEU A 167 -10.76 -10.14 -6.95
N VAL A 168 -10.50 -9.02 -6.30
CA VAL A 168 -11.40 -8.44 -5.30
C VAL A 168 -11.98 -7.15 -5.86
N LEU A 169 -13.28 -7.15 -6.06
CA LEU A 169 -14.06 -5.98 -6.40
C LEU A 169 -14.54 -5.35 -5.09
N VAL A 170 -14.33 -4.05 -4.90
CA VAL A 170 -14.66 -3.36 -3.64
C VAL A 170 -15.45 -2.09 -3.88
N ALA A 171 -16.38 -1.79 -2.98
CA ALA A 171 -17.01 -0.49 -2.82
C ALA A 171 -16.44 0.21 -1.59
N VAL A 172 -15.84 1.38 -1.77
CA VAL A 172 -15.10 2.10 -0.73
C VAL A 172 -15.71 3.46 -0.48
N ALA A 173 -16.10 3.74 0.75
CA ALA A 173 -16.55 5.07 1.15
C ALA A 173 -15.38 6.05 1.22
N LEU A 174 -15.52 7.19 0.58
CA LEU A 174 -14.57 8.30 0.64
C LEU A 174 -15.27 9.51 1.30
N PRO A 175 -14.59 10.25 2.16
CA PRO A 175 -13.15 10.21 2.47
C PRO A 175 -12.75 9.18 3.54
N GLU A 176 -13.66 8.44 4.16
CA GLU A 176 -13.41 7.55 5.31
C GLU A 176 -12.49 6.37 4.98
N LYS A 177 -12.39 6.00 3.72
CA LYS A 177 -11.59 4.86 3.19
C LYS A 177 -12.07 3.48 3.66
N CYS A 178 -13.30 3.38 4.16
CA CYS A 178 -13.88 2.13 4.63
C CYS A 178 -14.43 1.30 3.47
N ILE A 179 -14.24 0.00 3.51
CA ILE A 179 -14.80 -0.94 2.53
C ILE A 179 -16.23 -1.27 2.96
N LEU A 180 -17.21 -0.84 2.17
CA LEU A 180 -18.64 -1.04 2.44
C LEU A 180 -19.12 -2.43 1.97
N ALA A 181 -18.62 -2.87 0.84
CA ALA A 181 -18.91 -4.18 0.26
C ALA A 181 -17.71 -4.67 -0.55
N HIS A 182 -17.58 -5.99 -0.66
CA HIS A 182 -16.61 -6.61 -1.54
C HIS A 182 -17.13 -7.92 -2.12
N ARG A 183 -16.58 -8.28 -3.27
CA ARG A 183 -16.82 -9.54 -3.97
C ARG A 183 -15.49 -10.11 -4.41
N VAL A 184 -15.30 -11.40 -4.24
CA VAL A 184 -14.07 -12.11 -4.65
C VAL A 184 -14.39 -13.06 -5.79
N SER A 185 -13.52 -13.08 -6.80
CA SER A 185 -13.51 -14.09 -7.84
C SER A 185 -12.12 -14.71 -7.92
N PHE A 186 -12.07 -16.02 -7.89
CA PHE A 186 -10.83 -16.77 -8.07
C PHE A 186 -10.62 -17.13 -9.55
N ASP A 187 -11.70 -17.35 -10.30
CA ASP A 187 -11.65 -17.69 -11.71
C ASP A 187 -11.50 -16.42 -12.58
N PRO A 188 -10.37 -16.24 -13.29
CA PRO A 188 -10.18 -15.12 -14.19
C PRO A 188 -11.19 -15.06 -15.35
N ALA A 189 -11.75 -16.20 -15.75
CA ALA A 189 -12.76 -16.27 -16.80
C ALA A 189 -14.15 -15.83 -16.33
N ARG A 190 -14.38 -15.81 -15.01
CA ARG A 190 -15.64 -15.40 -14.40
C ARG A 190 -15.37 -14.30 -13.35
N PRO A 191 -15.03 -13.08 -13.78
CA PRO A 191 -14.78 -12.00 -12.87
C PRO A 191 -16.02 -11.65 -12.05
N ALA A 192 -15.81 -11.18 -10.83
CA ALA A 192 -16.89 -10.70 -9.97
C ALA A 192 -17.69 -9.60 -10.66
N SER A 193 -19.02 -9.69 -10.62
CA SER A 193 -19.93 -8.74 -11.25
C SER A 193 -20.03 -7.44 -10.45
N VAL A 194 -19.88 -6.31 -11.15
CA VAL A 194 -20.09 -4.98 -10.58
C VAL A 194 -21.54 -4.79 -10.20
N ARG A 195 -22.46 -5.33 -11.01
CA ARG A 195 -23.90 -5.30 -10.75
C ARG A 195 -24.20 -5.95 -9.41
N ASP A 196 -23.69 -7.17 -9.16
CA ASP A 196 -23.94 -7.88 -7.92
C ASP A 196 -23.38 -7.14 -6.70
N LEU A 197 -22.19 -6.51 -6.83
CA LEU A 197 -21.62 -5.68 -5.77
C LEU A 197 -22.51 -4.47 -5.47
N VAL A 198 -23.02 -3.82 -6.50
CA VAL A 198 -23.90 -2.64 -6.36
C VAL A 198 -25.23 -3.07 -5.74
N ASP A 199 -25.80 -4.18 -6.16
CA ASP A 199 -27.05 -4.73 -5.59
C ASP A 199 -26.87 -5.07 -4.10
N ASP A 200 -25.72 -5.66 -3.71
CA ASP A 200 -25.42 -5.91 -2.29
C ASP A 200 -25.27 -4.63 -1.49
N LEU A 201 -24.60 -3.63 -2.07
CA LEU A 201 -24.43 -2.32 -1.44
C LEU A 201 -25.79 -1.65 -1.22
N LEU A 202 -26.68 -1.71 -2.22
CA LEU A 202 -28.00 -1.10 -2.17
C LEU A 202 -28.95 -1.82 -1.22
N ARG A 203 -28.87 -3.13 -1.09
CA ARG A 203 -29.64 -3.91 -0.10
C ARG A 203 -29.26 -3.56 1.34
N LYS A 204 -28.01 -3.24 1.58
CA LYS A 204 -27.49 -2.84 2.91
C LYS A 204 -27.77 -1.38 3.25
N ARG A 205 -28.31 -0.61 2.30
CA ARG A 205 -28.57 0.83 2.47
C ARG A 205 -29.79 1.06 3.33
N SER A 206 -29.65 1.82 4.39
CA SER A 206 -30.79 2.35 5.17
C SER A 206 -31.50 3.45 4.37
N THR A 207 -32.84 3.46 4.43
CA THR A 207 -33.71 4.41 3.68
C THR A 207 -33.54 5.88 4.06
N LYS A 208 -32.81 6.19 5.13
CA LYS A 208 -32.66 7.56 5.68
C LYS A 208 -31.36 8.28 5.30
N ALA A 209 -30.50 7.67 4.48
CA ALA A 209 -29.20 8.28 4.22
C ALA A 209 -29.16 9.10 2.95
N MET A 210 -28.42 10.18 3.01
CA MET A 210 -28.03 10.94 1.82
C MET A 210 -27.32 10.01 0.83
N ALA A 211 -27.85 9.91 -0.38
CA ALA A 211 -27.29 9.12 -1.44
C ALA A 211 -25.88 9.64 -1.78
N ARG A 212 -24.86 8.83 -1.50
CA ARG A 212 -23.51 9.13 -1.96
C ARG A 212 -23.40 8.72 -3.41
N PRO A 213 -22.92 9.59 -4.32
CA PRO A 213 -22.74 9.23 -5.72
C PRO A 213 -21.71 8.10 -5.86
N LEU A 214 -22.00 7.17 -6.76
CA LEU A 214 -21.09 6.06 -7.11
C LEU A 214 -20.08 6.52 -8.16
N LEU A 215 -18.80 6.37 -7.88
CA LEU A 215 -17.71 6.65 -8.80
C LEU A 215 -17.27 5.37 -9.48
N LEU A 216 -17.61 5.23 -10.77
CA LEU A 216 -17.44 4.03 -11.58
C LEU A 216 -16.64 4.29 -12.85
N SER A 217 -15.99 3.26 -13.39
CA SER A 217 -15.49 3.34 -14.76
C SER A 217 -16.66 3.30 -15.75
N PRO A 218 -16.49 3.79 -17.01
CA PRO A 218 -17.54 3.74 -18.02
C PRO A 218 -18.07 2.33 -18.28
N ASN A 219 -17.20 1.31 -18.27
CA ASN A 219 -17.59 -0.09 -18.46
C ASN A 219 -18.38 -0.61 -17.25
N ASP A 220 -17.90 -0.32 -16.04
CA ASP A 220 -18.56 -0.72 -14.80
C ASP A 220 -19.93 -0.05 -14.66
N LEU A 221 -20.04 1.19 -15.10
CA LEU A 221 -21.30 1.91 -15.12
C LEU A 221 -22.34 1.25 -16.07
N ASN A 222 -21.90 0.83 -17.27
CA ASN A 222 -22.80 0.13 -18.19
C ASN A 222 -23.31 -1.17 -17.60
N GLU A 223 -22.46 -1.91 -16.86
CA GLU A 223 -22.85 -3.14 -16.17
C GLU A 223 -23.81 -2.87 -15.00
N ALA A 224 -23.56 -1.82 -14.22
CA ALA A 224 -24.37 -1.47 -13.04
C ALA A 224 -25.67 -0.71 -13.38
N ARG A 225 -25.77 -0.14 -14.58
CA ARG A 225 -26.90 0.73 -14.98
C ARG A 225 -28.30 0.15 -14.69
N PRO A 226 -28.60 -1.14 -14.92
CA PRO A 226 -29.90 -1.71 -14.59
C PRO A 226 -30.25 -1.56 -13.11
N SER A 227 -29.29 -1.77 -12.21
CA SER A 227 -29.47 -1.63 -10.77
C SER A 227 -29.58 -0.17 -10.35
N LEU A 228 -28.76 0.72 -10.93
CA LEU A 228 -28.75 2.15 -10.61
C LEU A 228 -30.06 2.84 -10.98
N GLY A 229 -30.66 2.46 -12.13
CA GLY A 229 -31.95 3.01 -12.59
C GLY A 229 -33.11 2.74 -11.64
N VAL A 230 -33.10 1.60 -10.96
CA VAL A 230 -34.13 1.22 -9.97
C VAL A 230 -34.04 2.10 -8.70
N TYR A 231 -32.85 2.55 -8.33
CA TYR A 231 -32.62 3.27 -7.07
C TYR A 231 -32.39 4.78 -7.22
N GLY A 232 -32.45 5.32 -8.43
CA GLY A 232 -32.35 6.77 -8.70
C GLY A 232 -31.05 7.40 -8.22
N LEU A 233 -29.95 6.66 -8.31
CA LEU A 233 -28.63 7.10 -7.85
C LEU A 233 -27.90 7.94 -8.90
N ASP A 234 -27.28 9.03 -8.44
CA ASP A 234 -26.35 9.79 -9.25
C ASP A 234 -25.09 8.95 -9.50
N ASP A 235 -24.67 8.91 -10.77
CA ASP A 235 -23.44 8.27 -11.18
C ASP A 235 -22.37 9.30 -11.56
N LEU A 236 -21.14 9.05 -11.13
CA LEU A 236 -19.98 9.82 -11.54
C LEU A 236 -19.06 8.96 -12.40
N LYS A 237 -18.96 9.35 -13.68
CA LYS A 237 -18.01 8.69 -14.59
C LYS A 237 -16.58 9.12 -14.28
N SER A 238 -15.69 8.15 -14.14
CA SER A 238 -14.27 8.42 -13.99
C SER A 238 -13.43 7.53 -14.89
N HIS A 239 -12.34 8.11 -15.40
CA HIS A 239 -11.41 7.35 -16.23
C HIS A 239 -10.78 6.21 -15.42
N PRO A 240 -10.65 4.97 -15.96
CA PRO A 240 -10.12 3.81 -15.23
C PRO A 240 -8.77 4.05 -14.56
N ARG A 241 -7.86 4.82 -15.21
CA ARG A 241 -6.56 5.20 -14.61
C ARG A 241 -6.72 6.10 -13.38
N SER A 242 -7.74 6.95 -13.35
CA SER A 242 -8.03 7.83 -12.21
C SER A 242 -8.54 7.01 -11.03
N LEU A 243 -9.45 6.06 -11.27
CA LEU A 243 -9.96 5.13 -10.25
C LEU A 243 -8.84 4.29 -9.65
N GLN A 244 -7.99 3.71 -10.50
CA GLN A 244 -6.84 2.93 -10.07
C GLN A 244 -5.86 3.76 -9.21
N ARG A 245 -5.67 5.04 -9.56
CA ARG A 245 -4.85 5.96 -8.78
C ARG A 245 -5.47 6.22 -7.41
N ILE A 246 -6.79 6.48 -7.34
CA ILE A 246 -7.49 6.69 -6.07
C ILE A 246 -7.41 5.43 -5.21
N MET A 247 -7.64 4.24 -5.78
CA MET A 247 -7.48 2.96 -5.10
C MET A 247 -6.06 2.79 -4.52
N SER A 248 -5.04 3.06 -5.33
CA SER A 248 -3.65 2.98 -4.88
C SER A 248 -3.32 3.99 -3.76
N GLN A 249 -3.93 5.16 -3.77
CA GLN A 249 -3.78 6.15 -2.70
C GLN A 249 -4.53 5.78 -1.42
N THR A 250 -5.68 5.11 -1.57
CA THR A 250 -6.52 4.67 -0.45
C THR A 250 -5.86 3.54 0.33
N PHE A 251 -5.39 2.51 -0.37
CA PHE A 251 -4.87 1.28 0.23
C PHE A 251 -3.34 1.24 0.31
N GLY A 252 -2.63 2.13 -0.38
CA GLY A 252 -1.18 2.03 -0.54
C GLY A 252 -0.81 0.82 -1.41
N GLY A 253 0.00 -0.07 -0.93
CA GLY A 253 0.38 -1.32 -1.64
C GLY A 253 -0.05 -2.57 -0.90
N ALA A 254 -0.87 -2.44 0.16
CA ALA A 254 -1.29 -3.57 0.97
C ALA A 254 -2.65 -3.35 1.64
N LEU A 255 -3.41 -4.42 1.76
CA LEU A 255 -4.63 -4.52 2.56
C LEU A 255 -4.30 -5.35 3.80
N SER A 256 -4.23 -4.71 4.96
CA SER A 256 -3.95 -5.38 6.25
C SER A 256 -2.80 -6.39 6.23
N GLY A 257 -1.68 -6.04 5.56
CA GLY A 257 -0.50 -6.90 5.44
C GLY A 257 -0.44 -7.73 4.15
N ILE A 258 -1.55 -7.94 3.46
CA ILE A 258 -1.59 -8.61 2.15
C ILE A 258 -1.18 -7.61 1.09
N ARG A 259 -0.12 -7.90 0.34
CA ARG A 259 0.27 -7.06 -0.81
C ARG A 259 -0.80 -7.08 -1.88
N ILE A 260 -1.11 -5.92 -2.44
CA ILE A 260 -2.10 -5.75 -3.50
C ILE A 260 -1.49 -5.19 -4.78
N VAL A 261 -2.06 -5.60 -5.90
CA VAL A 261 -1.79 -5.07 -7.24
C VAL A 261 -3.06 -4.45 -7.78
N PHE A 262 -2.96 -3.31 -8.45
CA PHE A 262 -4.11 -2.61 -9.03
C PHE A 262 -4.16 -2.71 -10.57
N GLN A 263 -3.27 -3.47 -11.18
CA GLN A 263 -3.20 -3.63 -12.63
C GLN A 263 -3.26 -5.11 -12.99
N ILE A 264 -4.24 -5.50 -13.81
CA ILE A 264 -4.43 -6.88 -14.21
C ILE A 264 -3.17 -7.49 -14.86
N GLN A 265 -2.49 -6.71 -15.72
CA GLN A 265 -1.26 -7.17 -16.37
C GLN A 265 -0.14 -7.52 -15.38
N LYS A 266 -0.04 -6.77 -14.27
CA LYS A 266 0.91 -7.08 -13.20
C LYS A 266 0.45 -8.26 -12.36
N ALA A 267 -0.86 -8.42 -12.17
CA ALA A 267 -1.41 -9.55 -11.44
C ALA A 267 -1.08 -10.88 -12.14
N LEU A 268 -1.32 -10.97 -13.45
CA LEU A 268 -1.01 -12.16 -14.26
C LEU A 268 0.48 -12.44 -14.34
N LYS A 269 1.31 -11.43 -14.66
CA LYS A 269 2.77 -11.60 -14.75
C LYS A 269 3.42 -12.00 -13.43
N THR A 270 2.89 -11.46 -12.32
CA THR A 270 3.48 -11.73 -10.98
C THR A 270 3.05 -13.09 -10.47
N SER A 271 1.86 -13.60 -10.83
CA SER A 271 1.44 -14.96 -10.47
C SER A 271 2.31 -15.99 -11.18
N ALA A 272 2.56 -15.84 -12.48
CA ALA A 272 3.45 -16.73 -13.22
C ALA A 272 4.88 -16.82 -12.61
N ALA A 273 5.42 -15.70 -12.12
CA ALA A 273 6.73 -15.67 -11.44
C ALA A 273 6.72 -16.35 -10.06
N ASN A 274 5.55 -16.55 -9.44
CA ASN A 274 5.41 -17.19 -8.13
C ASN A 274 5.06 -18.68 -8.21
N LEU A 275 4.88 -19.23 -9.41
CA LEU A 275 4.61 -20.67 -9.63
C LEU A 275 5.71 -21.60 -9.07
N SER A 276 6.93 -21.11 -8.87
CA SER A 276 8.00 -21.85 -8.19
C SER A 276 7.76 -22.07 -6.69
N ARG A 277 6.72 -21.48 -6.11
CA ARG A 277 6.32 -21.57 -4.70
C ARG A 277 4.98 -22.31 -4.55
N GLN A 278 4.85 -23.47 -5.21
CA GLN A 278 3.63 -24.29 -5.11
C GLN A 278 3.31 -24.71 -3.67
N ASP A 279 4.32 -24.79 -2.79
CA ASP A 279 4.14 -25.10 -1.36
C ASP A 279 3.40 -23.99 -0.57
N GLU A 280 3.32 -22.77 -1.13
CA GLU A 280 2.62 -21.63 -0.52
C GLU A 280 1.21 -21.42 -1.10
N ALA A 281 0.78 -22.27 -2.03
CA ALA A 281 -0.56 -22.15 -2.61
C ALA A 281 -1.64 -22.60 -1.60
N ILE A 282 -2.66 -21.76 -1.43
CA ILE A 282 -3.73 -21.94 -0.45
C ILE A 282 -5.04 -22.38 -1.12
N SER A 283 -5.98 -22.93 -0.36
CA SER A 283 -7.33 -23.22 -0.86
C SER A 283 -8.14 -21.94 -1.08
N GLU A 284 -9.20 -22.01 -1.90
CA GLU A 284 -10.12 -20.89 -2.11
C GLU A 284 -10.78 -20.43 -0.81
N ASP A 285 -11.24 -21.38 0.02
CA ASP A 285 -11.87 -21.07 1.32
C ASP A 285 -10.91 -20.33 2.25
N PHE A 286 -9.65 -20.78 2.31
CA PHE A 286 -8.65 -20.10 3.12
C PHE A 286 -8.30 -18.72 2.57
N ALA A 287 -8.22 -18.58 1.23
CA ALA A 287 -8.01 -17.31 0.58
C ALA A 287 -9.17 -16.34 0.83
N MET A 288 -10.43 -16.83 0.75
CA MET A 288 -11.62 -16.05 1.08
C MET A 288 -11.58 -15.56 2.51
N ALA A 289 -11.40 -16.47 3.48
CA ALA A 289 -11.32 -16.11 4.90
C ALA A 289 -10.20 -15.11 5.18
N THR A 290 -9.05 -15.24 4.50
CA THR A 290 -7.92 -14.33 4.61
C THR A 290 -8.26 -12.93 4.08
N ILE A 291 -8.97 -12.84 2.96
CA ILE A 291 -9.42 -11.57 2.38
C ILE A 291 -10.47 -10.92 3.29
N ASP A 292 -11.46 -11.68 3.76
CA ASP A 292 -12.52 -11.19 4.67
C ASP A 292 -11.91 -10.64 5.97
N GLN A 293 -10.95 -11.36 6.55
CA GLN A 293 -10.23 -10.89 7.72
C GLN A 293 -9.46 -9.60 7.44
N ALA A 294 -8.79 -9.52 6.27
CA ALA A 294 -8.04 -8.33 5.89
C ALA A 294 -8.93 -7.11 5.66
N VAL A 295 -10.13 -7.30 5.10
CA VAL A 295 -11.17 -6.26 4.97
C VAL A 295 -11.65 -5.80 6.34
N SER A 296 -11.97 -6.74 7.24
CA SER A 296 -12.38 -6.44 8.62
C SER A 296 -11.33 -5.66 9.39
N ASP A 297 -10.07 -6.07 9.29
CA ASP A 297 -8.95 -5.38 9.96
C ASP A 297 -8.68 -3.99 9.35
N HIS A 298 -8.88 -3.83 8.05
CA HIS A 298 -8.80 -2.53 7.40
C HIS A 298 -9.89 -1.60 7.91
N ASN A 299 -11.13 -2.05 7.93
CA ASN A 299 -12.27 -1.28 8.39
C ASN A 299 -12.13 -0.88 9.87
N ARG A 300 -11.67 -1.79 10.72
CA ARG A 300 -11.38 -1.50 12.13
C ARG A 300 -10.35 -0.37 12.28
N ARG A 301 -9.30 -0.36 11.45
CA ARG A 301 -8.28 0.71 11.46
C ARG A 301 -8.82 2.04 10.97
N CYS A 302 -9.80 2.04 10.07
CA CYS A 302 -10.50 3.23 9.64
C CYS A 302 -11.55 3.74 10.68
N GLY A 303 -11.69 3.08 11.82
CA GLY A 303 -12.68 3.41 12.84
C GLY A 303 -14.11 3.03 12.44
N PHE A 304 -14.26 2.15 11.44
CA PHE A 304 -15.54 1.75 10.90
C PHE A 304 -16.07 0.55 11.70
N ASN A 305 -17.07 0.79 12.53
CA ASN A 305 -17.85 -0.25 13.19
C ASN A 305 -19.13 -0.52 12.40
N GLN A 306 -19.69 -1.72 12.52
CA GLN A 306 -20.90 -2.13 11.81
C GLN A 306 -22.09 -1.18 12.07
N VAL A 307 -22.14 -0.59 13.28
CA VAL A 307 -23.12 0.44 13.67
C VAL A 307 -22.94 1.74 12.89
N SER A 308 -21.68 2.12 12.56
CA SER A 308 -21.37 3.31 11.77
C SER A 308 -21.74 3.14 10.30
N PHE A 309 -21.89 1.89 9.81
CA PHE A 309 -22.32 1.61 8.44
C PHE A 309 -23.78 2.02 8.22
N ASP A 310 -24.66 1.71 9.15
CA ASP A 310 -26.07 2.08 9.08
C ASP A 310 -26.27 3.61 9.12
N ILE A 311 -25.35 4.33 9.77
CA ILE A 311 -25.34 5.79 9.83
C ILE A 311 -24.67 6.40 8.58
N ALA A 312 -23.62 5.80 8.05
CA ALA A 312 -22.81 6.34 6.93
C ALA A 312 -23.40 6.01 5.54
N VAL A 313 -24.18 4.96 5.44
CA VAL A 313 -24.94 4.56 4.24
C VAL A 313 -26.43 4.78 4.49
N GLY A 314 -26.74 5.02 5.77
CA GLY A 314 -28.05 5.29 6.29
C GLY A 314 -28.48 6.70 6.05
#